data_240021991263664f9f8b9311068c66bf
#
_entry.id   240021991263664f9f8b9311068c66bf
#
_cell.length_a   1.000
_cell.length_b   1.000
_cell.length_c   1.000
_cell.angle_alpha   90.00
_cell.angle_beta   90.00
_cell.angle_gamma   90.00
#
_symmetry.space_group_name_H-M   'P 1'
#
loop_
_entity.id
_entity.type
_entity.pdbx_description
1 polymer ?
#
loop_
_entity_poly.entity_id
_entity_poly.type
_entity_poly.pdbx_seq_one_letter_code
_entity_poly.pdbx_strand_id
1 'polypeptide(L)'
;MNAERSYALGLDSDDPLARFRGEFFVASDDLVYLNGNSLGRLPLRTSSALAEFVTSEWGTRLSAGWESWVEVAQRTGDVIASSLVGARAGEVIVSDSTSVNLYKLASAALDARPGRSVIVTDTDNFPSDRYVLEGLAAARGLSVRWLEPDPIEGPSESDLEAALADDVALVSLSHVNYRNGSVADMGAITQLTHDHGALMLWDLCHSVGVVPTDLSGCEVDLAVGCTYKYLNAGPGAPAFLFVREELQAEIAQPIWGWFGQTDQFDFGPRYQPAKGIARFLVGTPPLIALKGVEEGVALAAEAGIERIHSKSTALTEYAIALFDEVLAPLGVGLGSPRDSSRRGSHVALLHHDASHLCEALIKQSVIPDFRPPNIIRFGASPLYTRFTDIWDGIDRLRGAVSALTP
;
A
#
# COMPACT_ATOMS: atom_id res chain seq x y z
N MET A 1 -28.66 7.47 -1.75
CA MET A 1 -28.23 7.37 -0.34
C MET A 1 -28.71 8.64 0.36
N ASN A 2 -29.00 8.60 1.67
CA ASN A 2 -29.57 9.74 2.41
C ASN A 2 -28.45 10.45 3.19
N ALA A 3 -28.40 11.78 3.18
CA ALA A 3 -27.44 12.58 3.92
C ALA A 3 -27.74 12.73 5.42
N GLU A 4 -28.77 12.07 5.94
CA GLU A 4 -29.04 12.08 7.38
C GLU A 4 -28.11 11.14 8.15
N ARG A 5 -27.63 11.55 9.30
CA ARG A 5 -26.77 10.74 10.17
C ARG A 5 -27.43 9.43 10.62
N SER A 6 -28.77 9.42 10.71
CA SER A 6 -29.56 8.22 11.02
C SER A 6 -29.38 7.10 9.98
N TYR A 7 -29.19 7.46 8.71
CA TYR A 7 -28.89 6.50 7.65
C TYR A 7 -27.51 5.86 7.86
N ALA A 8 -26.48 6.64 8.21
CA ALA A 8 -25.16 6.11 8.52
C ALA A 8 -25.18 5.16 9.74
N LEU A 9 -25.98 5.46 10.76
CA LEU A 9 -26.17 4.56 11.91
C LEU A 9 -26.82 3.22 11.50
N GLY A 10 -27.74 3.24 10.54
CA GLY A 10 -28.30 2.02 9.97
C GLY A 10 -27.24 1.19 9.26
N LEU A 11 -26.38 1.80 8.43
CA LEU A 11 -25.28 1.11 7.74
C LEU A 11 -24.27 0.53 8.73
N ASP A 12 -23.95 1.23 9.82
CA ASP A 12 -23.07 0.72 10.88
C ASP A 12 -23.67 -0.49 11.62
N SER A 13 -24.99 -0.52 11.79
CA SER A 13 -25.68 -1.66 12.40
C SER A 13 -25.63 -2.92 11.54
N ASP A 14 -25.63 -2.75 10.23
CA ASP A 14 -25.61 -3.84 9.24
C ASP A 14 -24.18 -4.24 8.79
N ASP A 15 -23.15 -3.60 9.35
CA ASP A 15 -21.74 -3.80 8.95
C ASP A 15 -21.21 -5.18 9.41
N PRO A 16 -20.90 -6.10 8.48
CA PRO A 16 -20.37 -7.43 8.84
C PRO A 16 -18.98 -7.40 9.44
N LEU A 17 -18.25 -6.26 9.31
CA LEU A 17 -16.91 -6.05 9.88
C LEU A 17 -16.95 -5.20 11.17
N ALA A 18 -18.11 -4.81 11.69
CA ALA A 18 -18.24 -3.95 12.87
C ALA A 18 -17.43 -4.46 14.08
N ARG A 19 -17.36 -5.80 14.27
CA ARG A 19 -16.61 -6.42 15.37
C ARG A 19 -15.12 -6.08 15.38
N PHE A 20 -14.52 -5.88 14.19
CA PHE A 20 -13.08 -5.62 14.08
C PHE A 20 -12.67 -4.26 14.63
N ARG A 21 -13.58 -3.27 14.71
CA ARG A 21 -13.26 -1.99 15.35
C ARG A 21 -12.79 -2.15 16.79
N GLY A 22 -13.34 -3.13 17.53
CA GLY A 22 -12.93 -3.45 18.90
C GLY A 22 -11.52 -4.04 19.02
N GLU A 23 -10.90 -4.46 17.92
CA GLU A 23 -9.52 -4.94 17.88
C GLU A 23 -8.49 -3.79 17.84
N PHE A 24 -8.92 -2.54 17.73
CA PHE A 24 -8.04 -1.39 17.62
C PHE A 24 -8.11 -0.47 18.83
N PHE A 25 -6.99 0.16 19.15
CA PHE A 25 -6.95 1.23 20.14
C PHE A 25 -7.67 2.47 19.61
N VAL A 26 -8.71 2.89 20.31
CA VAL A 26 -9.50 4.09 20.03
C VAL A 26 -9.37 5.03 21.22
N ALA A 27 -8.63 6.13 21.04
CA ALA A 27 -8.33 7.07 22.13
C ALA A 27 -9.56 7.86 22.58
N SER A 28 -10.52 8.12 21.68
CA SER A 28 -11.78 8.83 21.94
C SER A 28 -12.79 8.44 20.87
N ASP A 29 -14.05 8.29 21.25
CA ASP A 29 -15.14 8.03 20.32
C ASP A 29 -15.47 9.25 19.43
N ASP A 30 -15.11 10.46 19.86
CA ASP A 30 -15.28 11.70 19.09
C ASP A 30 -14.21 11.88 18.01
N LEU A 31 -13.12 11.07 18.04
CA LEU A 31 -12.04 11.13 17.07
C LEU A 31 -12.43 10.40 15.79
N VAL A 32 -12.66 11.16 14.74
CA VAL A 32 -12.89 10.69 13.38
C VAL A 32 -11.55 10.58 12.66
N TYR A 33 -11.06 9.35 12.46
CA TYR A 33 -9.77 9.09 11.82
C TYR A 33 -9.97 8.63 10.39
N LEU A 34 -9.67 9.52 9.43
CA LEU A 34 -9.83 9.31 7.99
C LEU A 34 -8.48 9.40 7.25
N ASN A 35 -7.43 8.87 7.88
CA ASN A 35 -6.07 8.85 7.34
C ASN A 35 -5.44 7.44 7.37
N GLY A 36 -6.29 6.40 7.27
CA GLY A 36 -5.85 5.00 7.23
C GLY A 36 -4.98 4.65 6.03
N ASN A 37 -5.10 5.41 4.96
CA ASN A 37 -4.27 5.32 3.75
C ASN A 37 -2.86 5.91 3.92
N SER A 38 -2.55 6.54 5.05
CA SER A 38 -1.21 7.07 5.39
C SER A 38 -0.59 6.28 6.56
N LEU A 39 -1.36 6.03 7.62
CA LEU A 39 -0.95 5.22 8.76
C LEU A 39 -2.17 4.48 9.33
N GLY A 40 -2.05 3.17 9.54
CA GLY A 40 -3.07 2.37 10.22
C GLY A 40 -3.16 2.65 11.71
N ARG A 41 -4.32 2.33 12.35
CA ARG A 41 -4.48 2.37 13.81
C ARG A 41 -3.72 1.21 14.46
N LEU A 42 -3.39 1.39 15.74
CA LEU A 42 -2.76 0.34 16.56
C LEU A 42 -3.73 -0.80 16.83
N PRO A 43 -3.47 -2.04 16.35
CA PRO A 43 -4.21 -3.21 16.82
C PRO A 43 -3.85 -3.52 18.28
N LEU A 44 -4.84 -3.85 19.11
CA LEU A 44 -4.61 -4.17 20.54
C LEU A 44 -3.73 -5.39 20.70
N ARG A 45 -3.89 -6.40 19.83
CA ARG A 45 -3.09 -7.61 19.79
C ARG A 45 -1.59 -7.33 19.54
N THR A 46 -1.26 -6.31 18.76
CA THR A 46 0.12 -5.86 18.50
C THR A 46 0.81 -5.41 19.80
N SER A 47 0.10 -4.65 20.64
CA SER A 47 0.65 -4.20 21.92
C SER A 47 1.02 -5.37 22.83
N SER A 48 0.15 -6.37 22.91
CA SER A 48 0.38 -7.60 23.72
C SER A 48 1.53 -8.44 23.15
N ALA A 49 1.55 -8.65 21.83
CA ALA A 49 2.59 -9.43 21.13
C ALA A 49 3.98 -8.78 21.28
N LEU A 50 4.06 -7.45 21.21
CA LEU A 50 5.31 -6.72 21.44
C LEU A 50 5.81 -6.87 22.88
N ALA A 51 4.92 -6.75 23.87
CA ALA A 51 5.28 -6.94 25.28
C ALA A 51 5.80 -8.37 25.54
N GLU A 52 5.13 -9.37 25.00
CA GLU A 52 5.53 -10.77 25.10
C GLU A 52 6.87 -11.02 24.39
N PHE A 53 7.05 -10.53 23.17
CA PHE A 53 8.30 -10.66 22.43
C PHE A 53 9.49 -10.09 23.21
N VAL A 54 9.34 -8.89 23.78
CA VAL A 54 10.42 -8.22 24.52
C VAL A 54 10.79 -9.00 25.80
N THR A 55 9.80 -9.52 26.52
CA THR A 55 10.04 -10.19 27.82
C THR A 55 10.38 -11.66 27.67
N SER A 56 9.61 -12.42 26.90
CA SER A 56 9.71 -13.88 26.83
C SER A 56 10.66 -14.34 25.72
N GLU A 57 10.56 -13.73 24.53
CA GLU A 57 11.40 -14.15 23.40
C GLU A 57 12.80 -13.54 23.50
N TRP A 58 12.91 -12.21 23.46
CA TRP A 58 14.21 -11.55 23.52
C TRP A 58 14.81 -11.64 24.93
N GLY A 59 14.08 -11.20 25.97
CA GLY A 59 14.61 -11.10 27.34
C GLY A 59 14.99 -12.45 27.94
N THR A 60 14.28 -13.53 27.63
CA THR A 60 14.51 -14.87 28.21
C THR A 60 15.34 -15.76 27.28
N ARG A 61 15.02 -15.83 26.00
CA ARG A 61 15.68 -16.75 25.06
C ARG A 61 17.01 -16.21 24.52
N LEU A 62 17.19 -14.88 24.52
CA LEU A 62 18.41 -14.24 24.00
C LEU A 62 18.75 -14.77 22.60
N SER A 63 20.00 -15.14 22.33
CA SER A 63 20.44 -15.65 21.03
C SER A 63 19.82 -17.00 20.64
N ALA A 64 19.29 -17.78 21.56
CA ALA A 64 18.56 -19.01 21.24
C ALA A 64 17.24 -18.74 20.49
N GLY A 65 16.74 -17.51 20.53
CA GLY A 65 15.60 -17.09 19.72
C GLY A 65 15.80 -17.22 18.21
N TRP A 66 17.04 -17.18 17.73
CA TRP A 66 17.35 -17.33 16.30
C TRP A 66 16.85 -18.64 15.68
N GLU A 67 16.67 -19.70 16.46
CA GLU A 67 16.08 -20.96 15.99
C GLU A 67 14.71 -20.76 15.32
N SER A 68 13.92 -19.77 15.77
CA SER A 68 12.58 -19.47 15.25
C SER A 68 12.48 -18.13 14.52
N TRP A 69 13.38 -17.18 14.83
CA TRP A 69 13.30 -15.82 14.30
C TRP A 69 13.70 -15.72 12.82
N VAL A 70 14.54 -16.62 12.35
CA VAL A 70 15.01 -16.64 10.96
C VAL A 70 13.87 -16.81 9.96
N GLU A 71 12.80 -17.49 10.35
CA GLU A 71 11.67 -17.82 9.46
C GLU A 71 10.53 -16.79 9.49
N VAL A 72 10.55 -15.84 10.44
CA VAL A 72 9.41 -14.92 10.66
C VAL A 72 9.11 -14.10 9.40
N ALA A 73 10.13 -13.58 8.74
CA ALA A 73 9.96 -12.77 7.53
C ALA A 73 9.29 -13.55 6.39
N GLN A 74 9.69 -14.81 6.19
CA GLN A 74 9.14 -15.71 5.17
C GLN A 74 7.71 -16.12 5.53
N ARG A 75 7.49 -16.62 6.74
CA ARG A 75 6.17 -17.07 7.20
C ARG A 75 5.12 -15.95 7.11
N THR A 76 5.49 -14.73 7.49
CA THR A 76 4.61 -13.56 7.36
C THR A 76 4.35 -13.22 5.89
N GLY A 77 5.39 -13.31 5.04
CA GLY A 77 5.27 -13.16 3.60
C GLY A 77 4.31 -14.16 2.97
N ASP A 78 4.34 -15.43 3.40
CA ASP A 78 3.45 -16.47 2.90
C ASP A 78 1.97 -16.22 3.23
N VAL A 79 1.69 -15.60 4.40
CA VAL A 79 0.33 -15.15 4.75
C VAL A 79 -0.10 -13.98 3.86
N ILE A 80 0.76 -13.00 3.62
CA ILE A 80 0.47 -11.89 2.68
C ILE A 80 0.19 -12.47 1.30
N ALA A 81 1.04 -13.38 0.80
CA ALA A 81 0.91 -14.01 -0.49
C ALA A 81 -0.48 -14.64 -0.69
N SER A 82 -0.83 -15.58 0.18
CA SER A 82 -2.01 -16.42 0.00
C SER A 82 -3.32 -15.72 0.39
N SER A 83 -3.29 -14.80 1.36
CA SER A 83 -4.51 -14.21 1.92
C SER A 83 -4.85 -12.82 1.40
N LEU A 84 -3.86 -12.08 0.85
CA LEU A 84 -4.04 -10.66 0.59
C LEU A 84 -3.68 -10.22 -0.84
N VAL A 85 -2.80 -10.95 -1.54
CA VAL A 85 -2.30 -10.49 -2.85
C VAL A 85 -2.40 -11.53 -3.97
N GLY A 86 -3.02 -12.69 -3.72
CA GLY A 86 -3.23 -13.71 -4.75
C GLY A 86 -1.91 -14.26 -5.32
N ALA A 87 -0.92 -14.49 -4.46
CA ALA A 87 0.38 -15.05 -4.80
C ALA A 87 0.58 -16.43 -4.13
N ARG A 88 1.58 -17.18 -4.57
CA ARG A 88 1.94 -18.47 -3.98
C ARG A 88 2.82 -18.27 -2.75
N ALA A 89 2.78 -19.24 -1.82
CA ALA A 89 3.77 -19.32 -0.76
C ALA A 89 5.18 -19.40 -1.36
N GLY A 90 6.13 -18.66 -0.78
CA GLY A 90 7.50 -18.58 -1.30
C GLY A 90 7.72 -17.49 -2.38
N GLU A 91 6.70 -16.68 -2.71
CA GLU A 91 6.85 -15.55 -3.64
C GLU A 91 6.89 -14.19 -2.95
N VAL A 92 6.49 -14.12 -1.67
CA VAL A 92 6.49 -12.87 -0.87
C VAL A 92 7.40 -13.01 0.34
N ILE A 93 8.16 -11.96 0.66
CA ILE A 93 8.94 -11.89 1.88
C ILE A 93 8.87 -10.49 2.49
N VAL A 94 8.80 -10.41 3.83
CA VAL A 94 8.82 -9.12 4.55
C VAL A 94 10.27 -8.68 4.76
N SER A 95 10.62 -7.50 4.27
CA SER A 95 12.01 -7.03 4.26
C SER A 95 12.06 -5.50 4.11
N ASP A 96 13.05 -4.88 4.70
CA ASP A 96 13.46 -3.50 4.46
C ASP A 96 12.32 -2.45 4.47
N SER A 97 12.50 -1.34 3.78
CA SER A 97 11.45 -0.37 3.45
C SER A 97 11.01 -0.52 2.01
N THR A 98 9.84 0.03 1.64
CA THR A 98 9.35 0.04 0.26
C THR A 98 10.39 0.58 -0.71
N SER A 99 11.03 1.71 -0.39
CA SER A 99 12.06 2.32 -1.27
C SER A 99 13.29 1.42 -1.47
N VAL A 100 13.74 0.71 -0.42
CA VAL A 100 14.86 -0.23 -0.54
C VAL A 100 14.44 -1.47 -1.35
N ASN A 101 13.24 -1.99 -1.14
CA ASN A 101 12.71 -3.11 -1.90
C ASN A 101 12.52 -2.74 -3.38
N LEU A 102 11.97 -1.54 -3.67
CA LEU A 102 11.84 -1.02 -5.03
C LEU A 102 13.22 -0.92 -5.71
N TYR A 103 14.21 -0.36 -5.01
CA TYR A 103 15.58 -0.28 -5.52
C TYR A 103 16.14 -1.66 -5.85
N LYS A 104 15.99 -2.64 -4.95
CA LYS A 104 16.48 -4.02 -5.16
C LYS A 104 15.83 -4.65 -6.39
N LEU A 105 14.50 -4.57 -6.50
CA LEU A 105 13.76 -5.21 -7.58
C LEU A 105 13.95 -4.50 -8.91
N ALA A 106 13.89 -3.17 -8.95
CA ALA A 106 14.14 -2.41 -10.17
C ALA A 106 15.58 -2.62 -10.68
N SER A 107 16.58 -2.61 -9.78
CA SER A 107 17.96 -2.92 -10.16
C SER A 107 18.09 -4.31 -10.77
N ALA A 108 17.48 -5.32 -10.14
CA ALA A 108 17.53 -6.71 -10.62
C ALA A 108 16.81 -6.86 -11.98
N ALA A 109 15.68 -6.17 -12.17
CA ALA A 109 14.93 -6.17 -13.42
C ALA A 109 15.73 -5.57 -14.58
N LEU A 110 16.43 -4.46 -14.32
CA LEU A 110 17.29 -3.81 -15.32
C LEU A 110 18.46 -4.74 -15.74
N ASP A 111 19.06 -5.43 -14.78
CA ASP A 111 20.14 -6.40 -15.08
C ASP A 111 19.63 -7.61 -15.86
N ALA A 112 18.37 -8.00 -15.69
CA ALA A 112 17.74 -9.10 -16.42
C ALA A 112 17.30 -8.74 -17.85
N ARG A 113 17.39 -7.48 -18.24
CA ARG A 113 17.04 -7.01 -19.60
C ARG A 113 18.23 -6.29 -20.26
N PRO A 114 19.35 -7.00 -20.48
CA PRO A 114 20.55 -6.41 -21.06
C PRO A 114 20.27 -5.84 -22.47
N GLY A 115 20.80 -4.65 -22.75
CA GLY A 115 20.60 -3.95 -24.00
C GLY A 115 19.37 -3.06 -24.07
N ARG A 116 18.47 -3.11 -23.08
CA ARG A 116 17.37 -2.18 -22.91
C ARG A 116 17.77 -1.03 -21.97
N SER A 117 17.33 0.19 -22.24
CA SER A 117 17.88 1.39 -21.60
C SER A 117 16.83 2.35 -21.04
N VAL A 118 15.55 1.95 -21.07
CA VAL A 118 14.44 2.81 -20.65
C VAL A 118 13.67 2.18 -19.50
N ILE A 119 13.35 3.03 -18.49
CA ILE A 119 12.38 2.74 -17.44
C ILE A 119 11.13 3.58 -17.76
N VAL A 120 9.94 2.97 -17.75
CA VAL A 120 8.66 3.69 -17.87
C VAL A 120 8.02 3.80 -16.48
N THR A 121 7.60 5.00 -16.12
CA THR A 121 6.80 5.28 -14.91
C THR A 121 5.95 6.53 -15.16
N ASP A 122 5.09 6.93 -14.20
CA ASP A 122 4.24 8.11 -14.36
C ASP A 122 4.63 9.27 -13.44
N THR A 123 4.24 10.49 -13.84
CA THR A 123 4.55 11.73 -13.12
C THR A 123 3.77 11.88 -11.82
N ASP A 124 2.67 11.14 -11.64
CA ASP A 124 1.85 11.09 -10.43
C ASP A 124 2.19 9.88 -9.52
N ASN A 125 3.17 9.05 -9.89
CA ASN A 125 3.65 7.98 -9.01
C ASN A 125 4.22 8.56 -7.72
N PHE A 126 4.25 7.75 -6.64
CA PHE A 126 4.71 8.24 -5.34
C PHE A 126 6.15 8.79 -5.43
N PRO A 127 6.43 9.96 -4.80
CA PRO A 127 7.73 10.62 -4.98
C PRO A 127 8.96 9.74 -4.73
N SER A 128 8.92 8.86 -3.70
CA SER A 128 10.04 7.95 -3.42
C SER A 128 10.33 6.99 -4.56
N ASP A 129 9.29 6.49 -5.23
CA ASP A 129 9.45 5.55 -6.36
C ASP A 129 10.11 6.26 -7.54
N ARG A 130 9.62 7.47 -7.88
CA ARG A 130 10.23 8.30 -8.91
C ARG A 130 11.69 8.59 -8.62
N TYR A 131 12.02 8.99 -7.39
CA TYR A 131 13.40 9.30 -6.99
C TYR A 131 14.32 8.09 -7.06
N VAL A 132 13.85 6.90 -6.67
CA VAL A 132 14.62 5.65 -6.78
C VAL A 132 14.88 5.30 -8.24
N LEU A 133 13.84 5.39 -9.10
CA LEU A 133 13.96 5.08 -10.52
C LEU A 133 14.87 6.07 -11.26
N GLU A 134 14.73 7.38 -10.98
CA GLU A 134 15.64 8.43 -11.51
C GLU A 134 17.09 8.20 -11.06
N GLY A 135 17.29 7.88 -9.77
CA GLY A 135 18.61 7.58 -9.22
C GLY A 135 19.26 6.36 -9.89
N LEU A 136 18.49 5.29 -10.12
CA LEU A 136 18.98 4.12 -10.85
C LEU A 136 19.31 4.43 -12.31
N ALA A 137 18.44 5.17 -13.00
CA ALA A 137 18.66 5.59 -14.37
C ALA A 137 19.95 6.43 -14.49
N ALA A 138 20.11 7.44 -13.64
CA ALA A 138 21.30 8.28 -13.61
C ALA A 138 22.59 7.50 -13.34
N ALA A 139 22.58 6.58 -12.37
CA ALA A 139 23.74 5.77 -12.01
C ALA A 139 24.18 4.79 -13.12
N ARG A 140 23.25 4.38 -13.99
CA ARG A 140 23.50 3.37 -15.04
C ARG A 140 23.52 3.94 -16.45
N GLY A 141 23.33 5.26 -16.62
CA GLY A 141 23.29 5.91 -17.94
C GLY A 141 22.01 5.51 -18.73
N LEU A 142 20.93 5.21 -18.03
CA LEU A 142 19.62 4.89 -18.60
C LEU A 142 18.73 6.15 -18.64
N SER A 143 17.56 6.06 -19.25
CA SER A 143 16.54 7.11 -19.27
C SER A 143 15.25 6.69 -18.60
N VAL A 144 14.51 7.68 -18.07
CA VAL A 144 13.15 7.47 -17.59
C VAL A 144 12.20 8.10 -18.61
N ARG A 145 11.22 7.32 -19.06
CA ARG A 145 10.11 7.78 -19.91
C ARG A 145 8.88 7.95 -19.03
N TRP A 146 8.37 9.18 -18.98
CA TRP A 146 7.28 9.57 -18.10
C TRP A 146 5.94 9.47 -18.82
N LEU A 147 4.97 8.82 -18.18
CA LEU A 147 3.56 8.94 -18.54
C LEU A 147 2.98 10.18 -17.85
N GLU A 148 2.07 10.86 -18.54
CA GLU A 148 1.27 11.97 -18.00
C GLU A 148 -0.15 11.46 -17.77
N PRO A 149 -0.48 10.88 -16.60
CA PRO A 149 -1.76 10.25 -16.38
C PRO A 149 -2.89 11.28 -16.25
N ASP A 150 -4.12 10.86 -16.54
CA ASP A 150 -5.31 11.65 -16.19
C ASP A 150 -5.32 11.88 -14.66
N PRO A 151 -5.53 13.12 -14.19
CA PRO A 151 -5.45 13.46 -12.77
C PRO A 151 -6.55 12.83 -11.89
N ILE A 152 -7.59 12.23 -12.49
CA ILE A 152 -8.70 11.56 -11.79
C ILE A 152 -8.64 10.05 -12.06
N GLU A 153 -8.52 9.64 -13.34
CA GLU A 153 -8.61 8.23 -13.74
C GLU A 153 -7.28 7.48 -13.66
N GLY A 154 -6.15 8.21 -13.54
CA GLY A 154 -4.82 7.62 -13.49
C GLY A 154 -4.28 7.22 -14.88
N PRO A 155 -3.20 6.42 -14.94
CA PRO A 155 -2.59 6.00 -16.19
C PRO A 155 -3.52 5.07 -16.99
N SER A 156 -3.61 5.30 -18.30
CA SER A 156 -4.37 4.46 -19.21
C SER A 156 -3.49 3.46 -19.97
N GLU A 157 -4.10 2.37 -20.45
CA GLU A 157 -3.43 1.41 -21.34
C GLU A 157 -2.91 2.09 -22.62
N SER A 158 -3.67 3.05 -23.18
CA SER A 158 -3.25 3.78 -24.37
C SER A 158 -2.02 4.66 -24.15
N ASP A 159 -1.89 5.27 -22.96
CA ASP A 159 -0.70 6.06 -22.62
C ASP A 159 0.52 5.15 -22.46
N LEU A 160 0.33 3.99 -21.86
CA LEU A 160 1.39 2.99 -21.73
C LEU A 160 1.80 2.42 -23.08
N GLU A 161 0.85 2.03 -23.95
CA GLU A 161 1.11 1.53 -25.30
C GLU A 161 1.96 2.51 -26.09
N ALA A 162 1.62 3.81 -26.04
CA ALA A 162 2.37 4.86 -26.73
C ALA A 162 3.80 5.06 -26.15
N ALA A 163 4.04 4.63 -24.93
CA ALA A 163 5.34 4.74 -24.26
C ALA A 163 6.18 3.46 -24.39
N LEU A 164 5.60 2.33 -24.73
CA LEU A 164 6.32 1.05 -24.87
C LEU A 164 7.06 0.97 -26.22
N ALA A 165 8.27 0.42 -26.16
CA ALA A 165 9.12 0.13 -27.33
C ALA A 165 10.18 -0.93 -26.93
N ASP A 166 10.93 -1.43 -27.90
CA ASP A 166 11.96 -2.46 -27.69
C ASP A 166 13.09 -2.03 -26.74
N ASP A 167 13.23 -0.75 -26.45
CA ASP A 167 14.23 -0.20 -25.55
C ASP A 167 13.79 -0.19 -24.06
N VAL A 168 12.51 -0.49 -23.77
CA VAL A 168 11.99 -0.49 -22.40
C VAL A 168 12.41 -1.77 -21.67
N ALA A 169 13.12 -1.62 -20.55
CA ALA A 169 13.53 -2.71 -19.67
C ALA A 169 12.52 -3.00 -18.57
N LEU A 170 11.91 -1.93 -18.02
CA LEU A 170 11.07 -1.96 -16.83
C LEU A 170 9.92 -0.96 -16.94
N VAL A 171 8.72 -1.40 -16.59
CA VAL A 171 7.59 -0.53 -16.28
C VAL A 171 7.36 -0.58 -14.77
N SER A 172 7.24 0.56 -14.10
CA SER A 172 6.97 0.63 -12.67
C SER A 172 5.86 1.62 -12.37
N LEU A 173 4.72 1.14 -11.88
CA LEU A 173 3.51 1.91 -11.60
C LEU A 173 2.91 1.56 -10.24
N SER A 174 2.15 2.48 -9.65
CA SER A 174 1.30 2.19 -8.50
C SER A 174 0.00 1.52 -8.94
N HIS A 175 -0.39 0.41 -8.29
CA HIS A 175 -1.68 -0.23 -8.53
C HIS A 175 -2.85 0.68 -8.11
N VAL A 176 -2.71 1.35 -6.95
CA VAL A 176 -3.66 2.37 -6.51
C VAL A 176 -2.91 3.70 -6.35
N ASN A 177 -3.32 4.70 -7.12
CA ASN A 177 -2.68 6.01 -7.08
C ASN A 177 -2.91 6.70 -5.71
N TYR A 178 -1.83 7.22 -5.14
CA TYR A 178 -1.85 7.80 -3.79
C TYR A 178 -2.59 9.13 -3.70
N ARG A 179 -2.74 9.87 -4.80
CA ARG A 179 -3.40 11.19 -4.83
C ARG A 179 -4.91 11.06 -4.95
N ASN A 180 -5.37 10.38 -5.98
CA ASN A 180 -6.75 10.33 -6.40
C ASN A 180 -7.48 9.01 -6.05
N GLY A 181 -6.73 7.95 -5.71
CA GLY A 181 -7.28 6.62 -5.40
C GLY A 181 -7.67 5.81 -6.62
N SER A 182 -7.32 6.23 -7.83
CA SER A 182 -7.58 5.43 -9.02
C SER A 182 -6.87 4.07 -8.96
N VAL A 183 -7.55 3.03 -9.45
CA VAL A 183 -7.04 1.66 -9.54
C VAL A 183 -6.70 1.37 -10.99
N ALA A 184 -5.45 1.02 -11.25
CA ALA A 184 -4.99 0.60 -12.56
C ALA A 184 -5.42 -0.84 -12.89
N ASP A 185 -5.69 -1.14 -14.15
CA ASP A 185 -5.94 -2.52 -14.59
C ASP A 185 -4.62 -3.30 -14.60
N MET A 186 -4.39 -4.04 -13.49
CA MET A 186 -3.15 -4.78 -13.28
C MET A 186 -2.91 -5.82 -14.37
N GLY A 187 -3.94 -6.56 -14.76
CA GLY A 187 -3.83 -7.63 -15.75
C GLY A 187 -3.49 -7.08 -17.14
N ALA A 188 -4.28 -6.11 -17.61
CA ALA A 188 -4.08 -5.50 -18.94
C ALA A 188 -2.73 -4.80 -19.05
N ILE A 189 -2.33 -4.02 -18.05
CA ILE A 189 -1.05 -3.30 -18.03
C ILE A 189 0.14 -4.26 -17.94
N THR A 190 0.05 -5.34 -17.14
CA THR A 190 1.10 -6.35 -17.06
C THR A 190 1.26 -7.07 -18.40
N GLN A 191 0.16 -7.52 -19.00
CA GLN A 191 0.19 -8.19 -20.30
C GLN A 191 0.79 -7.29 -21.39
N LEU A 192 0.36 -6.03 -21.46
CA LEU A 192 0.88 -5.06 -22.42
C LEU A 192 2.39 -4.83 -22.24
N THR A 193 2.87 -4.79 -21.00
CA THR A 193 4.30 -4.70 -20.67
C THR A 193 5.07 -5.93 -21.18
N HIS A 194 4.51 -7.11 -21.01
CA HIS A 194 5.11 -8.38 -21.46
C HIS A 194 5.14 -8.50 -22.99
N ASP A 195 4.10 -8.03 -23.68
CA ASP A 195 4.03 -8.04 -25.16
C ASP A 195 5.20 -7.26 -25.79
N HIS A 196 5.76 -6.29 -25.08
CA HIS A 196 6.96 -5.55 -25.47
C HIS A 196 8.26 -6.08 -24.83
N GLY A 197 8.19 -7.21 -24.09
CA GLY A 197 9.33 -7.90 -23.48
C GLY A 197 9.98 -7.17 -22.30
N ALA A 198 9.32 -6.17 -21.73
CA ALA A 198 9.72 -5.51 -20.48
C ALA A 198 9.26 -6.30 -19.26
N LEU A 199 9.81 -5.99 -18.07
CA LEU A 199 9.32 -6.48 -16.80
C LEU A 199 8.39 -5.47 -16.14
N MET A 200 7.39 -5.98 -15.40
CA MET A 200 6.45 -5.15 -14.64
C MET A 200 6.76 -5.17 -13.15
N LEU A 201 6.85 -3.99 -12.52
CA LEU A 201 7.01 -3.80 -11.08
C LEU A 201 5.87 -2.95 -10.53
N TRP A 202 5.00 -3.54 -9.71
CA TRP A 202 3.88 -2.86 -9.08
C TRP A 202 4.21 -2.34 -7.68
N ASP A 203 3.80 -1.09 -7.37
CA ASP A 203 3.67 -0.63 -5.98
C ASP A 203 2.24 -0.90 -5.48
N LEU A 204 2.13 -1.72 -4.43
CA LEU A 204 0.89 -2.14 -3.78
C LEU A 204 0.61 -1.37 -2.48
N CYS A 205 1.33 -0.28 -2.18
CA CYS A 205 1.24 0.42 -0.90
C CYS A 205 -0.16 0.95 -0.56
N HIS A 206 -0.98 1.22 -1.55
CA HIS A 206 -2.35 1.70 -1.37
C HIS A 206 -3.42 0.65 -1.73
N SER A 207 -3.04 -0.53 -2.20
CA SER A 207 -3.96 -1.64 -2.52
C SER A 207 -3.93 -2.77 -1.51
N VAL A 208 -2.73 -3.16 -1.02
CA VAL A 208 -2.63 -4.29 -0.09
C VAL A 208 -3.48 -4.08 1.17
N GLY A 209 -4.34 -5.05 1.45
CA GLY A 209 -5.24 -5.02 2.60
C GLY A 209 -6.57 -4.27 2.39
N VAL A 210 -6.85 -3.73 1.18
CA VAL A 210 -8.14 -3.07 0.87
C VAL A 210 -8.66 -3.30 -0.54
N VAL A 211 -7.79 -3.58 -1.51
CA VAL A 211 -8.18 -3.92 -2.89
C VAL A 211 -7.70 -5.35 -3.16
N PRO A 212 -8.58 -6.26 -3.58
CA PRO A 212 -8.17 -7.58 -4.02
C PRO A 212 -7.17 -7.48 -5.17
N THR A 213 -6.11 -8.23 -5.08
CA THR A 213 -5.12 -8.39 -6.13
C THR A 213 -4.93 -9.87 -6.43
N ASP A 214 -4.60 -10.21 -7.65
CA ASP A 214 -4.27 -11.57 -8.06
C ASP A 214 -2.95 -11.53 -8.83
N LEU A 215 -1.83 -11.47 -8.09
CA LEU A 215 -0.51 -11.36 -8.69
C LEU A 215 -0.18 -12.55 -9.58
N SER A 216 -0.62 -13.75 -9.17
CA SER A 216 -0.42 -14.97 -9.98
C SER A 216 -1.30 -14.98 -11.23
N GLY A 217 -2.59 -14.66 -11.11
CA GLY A 217 -3.53 -14.63 -12.24
C GLY A 217 -3.23 -13.52 -13.25
N CYS A 218 -2.67 -12.39 -12.80
CA CYS A 218 -2.20 -11.29 -13.65
C CYS A 218 -0.75 -11.47 -14.14
N GLU A 219 -0.11 -12.60 -13.86
CA GLU A 219 1.27 -12.92 -14.27
C GLU A 219 2.30 -11.83 -13.89
N VAL A 220 2.08 -11.15 -12.75
CA VAL A 220 2.96 -10.06 -12.28
C VAL A 220 4.38 -10.58 -12.05
N ASP A 221 5.38 -9.83 -12.49
CA ASP A 221 6.79 -10.21 -12.32
C ASP A 221 7.30 -9.85 -10.92
N LEU A 222 7.08 -8.61 -10.51
CA LEU A 222 7.63 -8.01 -9.32
C LEU A 222 6.60 -7.10 -8.65
N ALA A 223 6.59 -7.06 -7.31
CA ALA A 223 5.85 -6.05 -6.59
C ALA A 223 6.50 -5.67 -5.26
N VAL A 224 6.16 -4.48 -4.77
CA VAL A 224 6.51 -4.00 -3.42
C VAL A 224 5.26 -3.48 -2.72
N GLY A 225 5.25 -3.46 -1.39
CA GLY A 225 4.17 -2.83 -0.66
C GLY A 225 4.56 -2.55 0.78
N CYS A 226 3.99 -1.50 1.37
CA CYS A 226 4.20 -1.17 2.77
C CYS A 226 3.17 -1.89 3.66
N THR A 227 3.51 -2.06 4.94
CA THR A 227 2.66 -2.76 5.91
C THR A 227 2.02 -1.82 6.94
N TYR A 228 2.50 -0.58 7.05
CA TYR A 228 2.06 0.36 8.10
C TYR A 228 0.77 1.14 7.77
N LYS A 229 0.24 1.04 6.53
CA LYS A 229 -1.03 1.66 6.13
C LYS A 229 -2.20 0.73 6.48
N TYR A 230 -2.86 0.13 5.49
CA TYR A 230 -4.04 -0.70 5.69
C TYR A 230 -3.77 -2.05 6.39
N LEU A 231 -2.51 -2.51 6.42
CA LEU A 231 -2.12 -3.68 7.22
C LEU A 231 -1.84 -3.34 8.69
N ASN A 232 -1.89 -2.07 9.09
CA ASN A 232 -1.86 -1.61 10.49
C ASN A 232 -0.62 -2.06 11.30
N ALA A 233 0.52 -2.32 10.64
CA ALA A 233 1.71 -2.85 11.28
C ALA A 233 2.48 -1.85 12.16
N GLY A 234 2.08 -0.56 12.12
CA GLY A 234 2.69 0.50 12.91
C GLY A 234 3.76 1.30 12.16
N PRO A 235 4.12 2.48 12.69
CA PRO A 235 5.04 3.40 12.03
C PRO A 235 6.44 2.79 11.90
N GLY A 236 7.01 2.85 10.69
CA GLY A 236 8.34 2.31 10.40
C GLY A 236 8.40 0.77 10.30
N ALA A 237 7.26 0.08 10.28
CA ALA A 237 7.22 -1.35 10.03
C ALA A 237 7.85 -1.71 8.68
N PRO A 238 8.57 -2.85 8.59
CA PRO A 238 9.18 -3.29 7.35
C PRO A 238 8.14 -3.53 6.26
N ALA A 239 8.53 -3.28 5.03
CA ALA A 239 7.76 -3.52 3.83
C ALA A 239 7.78 -5.01 3.43
N PHE A 240 7.12 -5.36 2.35
CA PHE A 240 7.30 -6.65 1.69
C PHE A 240 7.68 -6.45 0.23
N LEU A 241 8.27 -7.49 -0.35
CA LEU A 241 8.46 -7.61 -1.78
C LEU A 241 7.90 -8.95 -2.27
N PHE A 242 7.49 -8.96 -3.53
CA PHE A 242 7.05 -10.13 -4.28
C PHE A 242 7.97 -10.32 -5.49
N VAL A 243 8.36 -11.56 -5.75
CA VAL A 243 9.04 -11.98 -6.97
C VAL A 243 8.42 -13.28 -7.43
N ARG A 244 7.90 -13.30 -8.65
CA ARG A 244 7.33 -14.51 -9.26
C ARG A 244 8.34 -15.65 -9.22
N GLU A 245 7.92 -16.86 -8.88
CA GLU A 245 8.79 -18.01 -8.61
C GLU A 245 9.79 -18.27 -9.74
N GLU A 246 9.34 -18.18 -10.99
CA GLU A 246 10.16 -18.44 -12.18
C GLU A 246 11.33 -17.44 -12.31
N LEU A 247 11.14 -16.21 -11.84
CA LEU A 247 12.19 -15.17 -11.90
C LEU A 247 13.17 -15.23 -10.74
N GLN A 248 12.84 -15.87 -9.62
CA GLN A 248 13.68 -15.83 -8.42
C GLN A 248 15.10 -16.34 -8.64
N ALA A 249 15.28 -17.34 -9.52
CA ALA A 249 16.60 -17.86 -9.85
C ALA A 249 17.33 -17.04 -10.93
N GLU A 250 16.59 -16.29 -11.74
CA GLU A 250 17.10 -15.57 -12.90
C GLU A 250 17.60 -14.17 -12.55
N ILE A 251 16.95 -13.51 -11.58
CA ILE A 251 17.30 -12.14 -11.19
C ILE A 251 18.11 -12.12 -9.90
N ALA A 252 19.01 -11.15 -9.79
CA ALA A 252 19.87 -10.97 -8.63
C ALA A 252 19.74 -9.55 -8.07
N GLN A 253 19.30 -9.43 -6.82
CA GLN A 253 19.24 -8.13 -6.14
C GLN A 253 20.66 -7.62 -5.81
N PRO A 254 20.90 -6.29 -5.83
CA PRO A 254 22.25 -5.72 -5.78
C PRO A 254 22.88 -5.68 -4.38
N ILE A 255 22.10 -5.84 -3.31
CA ILE A 255 22.58 -5.70 -1.93
C ILE A 255 22.73 -7.08 -1.30
N TRP A 256 23.89 -7.70 -1.48
CA TRP A 256 24.16 -9.01 -0.91
C TRP A 256 24.39 -8.92 0.59
N GLY A 257 23.68 -9.75 1.35
CA GLY A 257 23.77 -9.75 2.79
C GLY A 257 23.67 -11.14 3.39
N TRP A 258 24.07 -11.29 4.63
CA TRP A 258 24.20 -12.58 5.28
C TRP A 258 22.86 -13.32 5.47
N PHE A 259 21.71 -12.61 5.53
CA PHE A 259 20.38 -13.23 5.58
C PHE A 259 19.90 -13.74 4.22
N GLY A 260 20.46 -13.24 3.11
CA GLY A 260 20.23 -13.75 1.76
C GLY A 260 21.17 -14.89 1.36
N GLN A 261 22.04 -15.34 2.25
CA GLN A 261 23.00 -16.42 2.09
C GLN A 261 22.33 -17.79 2.26
N THR A 262 22.79 -18.81 1.54
CA THR A 262 22.26 -20.19 1.60
C THR A 262 22.31 -20.77 3.01
N ASP A 263 23.40 -20.60 3.74
CA ASP A 263 23.55 -20.94 5.14
C ASP A 263 24.06 -19.70 5.88
N GLN A 264 23.16 -19.05 6.60
CA GLN A 264 23.42 -17.78 7.26
C GLN A 264 24.49 -17.90 8.34
N PHE A 265 24.60 -19.06 8.97
CA PHE A 265 25.49 -19.31 10.10
C PHE A 265 26.79 -20.01 9.75
N ASP A 266 27.01 -20.41 8.48
CA ASP A 266 28.29 -20.94 8.00
C ASP A 266 29.38 -19.86 7.98
N PHE A 267 29.02 -18.59 7.83
CA PHE A 267 29.93 -17.44 7.73
C PHE A 267 31.06 -17.67 6.68
N GLY A 268 30.73 -18.39 5.61
CA GLY A 268 31.66 -18.74 4.56
C GLY A 268 32.29 -17.52 3.87
N PRO A 269 33.47 -17.67 3.21
CA PRO A 269 34.23 -16.55 2.68
C PRO A 269 33.64 -15.92 1.41
N ARG A 270 32.61 -16.53 0.83
CA ARG A 270 31.96 -16.06 -0.41
C ARG A 270 30.46 -16.14 -0.29
N TYR A 271 29.79 -15.11 -0.82
CA TYR A 271 28.34 -15.10 -0.92
C TYR A 271 27.83 -16.19 -1.87
N GLN A 272 26.88 -16.98 -1.40
CA GLN A 272 26.11 -17.94 -2.17
C GLN A 272 24.63 -17.65 -1.91
N PRO A 273 23.86 -17.14 -2.91
CA PRO A 273 22.48 -16.74 -2.68
C PRO A 273 21.62 -17.91 -2.22
N ALA A 274 20.77 -17.67 -1.26
CA ALA A 274 19.74 -18.60 -0.82
C ALA A 274 18.84 -18.99 -2.00
N LYS A 275 18.15 -20.12 -1.88
CA LYS A 275 17.12 -20.52 -2.85
C LYS A 275 15.82 -19.75 -2.58
N GLY A 276 15.01 -19.57 -3.62
CA GLY A 276 13.72 -18.96 -3.51
C GLY A 276 13.79 -17.48 -3.10
N ILE A 277 12.70 -16.99 -2.52
CA ILE A 277 12.53 -15.58 -2.18
C ILE A 277 13.50 -15.10 -1.08
N ALA A 278 14.02 -15.99 -0.24
CA ALA A 278 14.94 -15.64 0.84
C ALA A 278 16.23 -14.95 0.35
N ARG A 279 16.63 -15.18 -0.91
CA ARG A 279 17.79 -14.51 -1.54
C ARG A 279 17.65 -12.98 -1.64
N PHE A 280 16.43 -12.48 -1.48
CA PHE A 280 16.14 -11.04 -1.49
C PHE A 280 16.27 -10.39 -0.11
N LEU A 281 16.53 -11.15 0.95
CA LEU A 281 16.91 -10.62 2.24
C LEU A 281 18.33 -10.05 2.20
N VAL A 282 18.59 -9.09 3.09
CA VAL A 282 19.88 -8.39 3.19
C VAL A 282 20.52 -8.64 4.56
N GLY A 283 20.18 -7.83 5.54
CA GLY A 283 20.67 -7.90 6.90
C GLY A 283 19.70 -8.60 7.84
N THR A 284 20.00 -8.50 9.13
CA THR A 284 19.14 -8.99 10.20
C THR A 284 17.75 -8.37 10.12
N PRO A 285 16.67 -9.16 10.04
CA PRO A 285 15.33 -8.63 10.04
C PRO A 285 15.01 -7.83 11.29
N PRO A 286 14.22 -6.74 11.21
CA PRO A 286 13.84 -5.92 12.36
C PRO A 286 12.73 -6.62 13.17
N LEU A 287 13.08 -7.64 13.95
CA LEU A 287 12.15 -8.57 14.60
C LEU A 287 11.08 -7.90 15.45
N ILE A 288 11.43 -6.83 16.21
CA ILE A 288 10.45 -6.09 17.01
C ILE A 288 9.36 -5.48 16.09
N ALA A 289 9.75 -4.87 15.00
CA ALA A 289 8.80 -4.27 14.05
C ALA A 289 8.03 -5.34 13.26
N LEU A 290 8.65 -6.50 12.99
CA LEU A 290 7.99 -7.66 12.35
C LEU A 290 6.81 -8.18 13.17
N LYS A 291 6.83 -8.06 14.51
CA LYS A 291 5.67 -8.43 15.34
C LYS A 291 4.43 -7.61 15.01
N GLY A 292 4.59 -6.32 14.74
CA GLY A 292 3.49 -5.49 14.25
C GLY A 292 2.96 -5.94 12.88
N VAL A 293 3.85 -6.40 11.99
CA VAL A 293 3.46 -6.94 10.68
C VAL A 293 2.70 -8.26 10.83
N GLU A 294 3.20 -9.20 11.64
CA GLU A 294 2.52 -10.49 11.90
C GLU A 294 1.07 -10.26 12.38
N GLU A 295 0.89 -9.38 13.36
CA GLU A 295 -0.44 -9.13 13.95
C GLU A 295 -1.38 -8.38 12.99
N GLY A 296 -0.88 -7.38 12.28
CA GLY A 296 -1.67 -6.63 11.32
C GLY A 296 -2.10 -7.47 10.11
N VAL A 297 -1.19 -8.30 9.59
CA VAL A 297 -1.45 -9.25 8.49
C VAL A 297 -2.44 -10.32 8.93
N ALA A 298 -2.26 -10.91 10.12
CA ALA A 298 -3.19 -11.90 10.67
C ALA A 298 -4.60 -11.33 10.82
N LEU A 299 -4.73 -10.08 11.29
CA LEU A 299 -6.02 -9.41 11.44
C LEU A 299 -6.71 -9.18 10.08
N ALA A 300 -5.96 -8.74 9.06
CA ALA A 300 -6.47 -8.56 7.72
C ALA A 300 -6.89 -9.90 7.07
N ALA A 301 -6.09 -10.94 7.24
CA ALA A 301 -6.39 -12.30 6.76
C ALA A 301 -7.67 -12.87 7.44
N GLU A 302 -7.83 -12.68 8.76
CA GLU A 302 -9.03 -13.08 9.51
C GLU A 302 -10.29 -12.36 9.01
N ALA A 303 -10.17 -11.06 8.71
CA ALA A 303 -11.26 -10.28 8.15
C ALA A 303 -11.62 -10.74 6.74
N GLY A 304 -10.64 -11.10 5.92
CA GLY A 304 -10.78 -11.54 4.54
C GLY A 304 -10.90 -10.39 3.55
N ILE A 305 -10.04 -10.43 2.51
CA ILE A 305 -9.86 -9.31 1.58
C ILE A 305 -11.15 -8.93 0.85
N GLU A 306 -11.98 -9.89 0.46
CA GLU A 306 -13.25 -9.62 -0.22
C GLU A 306 -14.25 -8.85 0.64
N ARG A 307 -14.36 -9.20 1.93
CA ARG A 307 -15.22 -8.47 2.88
C ARG A 307 -14.68 -7.08 3.16
N ILE A 308 -13.37 -6.95 3.29
CA ILE A 308 -12.70 -5.65 3.46
C ILE A 308 -12.97 -4.77 2.25
N HIS A 309 -12.80 -5.30 1.05
CA HIS A 309 -13.05 -4.57 -0.20
C HIS A 309 -14.50 -4.16 -0.36
N SER A 310 -15.45 -5.05 -0.09
CA SER A 310 -16.87 -4.74 -0.13
C SER A 310 -17.24 -3.57 0.78
N LYS A 311 -16.73 -3.55 2.01
CA LYS A 311 -16.94 -2.42 2.92
C LYS A 311 -16.19 -1.17 2.47
N SER A 312 -14.97 -1.29 1.93
CA SER A 312 -14.21 -0.18 1.35
C SER A 312 -15.01 0.53 0.26
N THR A 313 -15.55 -0.24 -0.67
CA THR A 313 -16.40 0.25 -1.74
C THR A 313 -17.63 0.98 -1.17
N ALA A 314 -18.34 0.38 -0.23
CA ALA A 314 -19.52 0.98 0.38
C ALA A 314 -19.20 2.30 1.12
N LEU A 315 -18.08 2.38 1.85
CA LEU A 315 -17.63 3.60 2.52
C LEU A 315 -17.31 4.72 1.54
N THR A 316 -16.60 4.42 0.45
CA THR A 316 -16.23 5.42 -0.58
C THR A 316 -17.41 5.85 -1.43
N GLU A 317 -18.34 4.94 -1.76
CA GLU A 317 -19.63 5.27 -2.40
C GLU A 317 -20.47 6.21 -1.52
N TYR A 318 -20.53 5.92 -0.22
CA TYR A 318 -21.25 6.78 0.74
C TYR A 318 -20.60 8.16 0.85
N ALA A 319 -19.27 8.23 0.90
CA ALA A 319 -18.55 9.50 0.91
C ALA A 319 -18.84 10.35 -0.34
N ILE A 320 -18.89 9.73 -1.54
CA ILE A 320 -19.20 10.43 -2.79
C ILE A 320 -20.66 10.87 -2.83
N ALA A 321 -21.59 10.06 -2.35
CA ALA A 321 -22.98 10.46 -2.28
C ALA A 321 -23.20 11.66 -1.35
N LEU A 322 -22.54 11.71 -0.19
CA LEU A 322 -22.54 12.86 0.69
C LEU A 322 -21.85 14.08 0.06
N PHE A 323 -20.71 13.86 -0.63
CA PHE A 323 -20.05 14.91 -1.41
C PHE A 323 -21.02 15.56 -2.39
N ASP A 324 -21.73 14.80 -3.21
CA ASP A 324 -22.66 15.31 -4.21
C ASP A 324 -23.79 16.14 -3.57
N GLU A 325 -24.29 15.70 -2.42
CA GLU A 325 -25.42 16.35 -1.77
C GLU A 325 -25.02 17.62 -0.99
N VAL A 326 -23.87 17.61 -0.29
CA VAL A 326 -23.58 18.68 0.66
C VAL A 326 -22.26 19.44 0.43
N LEU A 327 -21.32 18.93 -0.35
CA LEU A 327 -20.03 19.59 -0.59
C LEU A 327 -19.92 20.19 -2.00
N ALA A 328 -20.40 19.49 -3.03
CA ALA A 328 -20.36 19.97 -4.41
C ALA A 328 -21.10 21.32 -4.58
N PRO A 329 -22.28 21.55 -3.96
CA PRO A 329 -22.94 22.85 -3.99
C PRO A 329 -22.14 24.01 -3.37
N LEU A 330 -21.15 23.70 -2.53
CA LEU A 330 -20.25 24.66 -1.89
C LEU A 330 -18.94 24.90 -2.67
N GLY A 331 -18.82 24.33 -3.90
CA GLY A 331 -17.66 24.51 -4.76
C GLY A 331 -16.49 23.57 -4.46
N VAL A 332 -16.66 22.55 -3.65
CA VAL A 332 -15.67 21.46 -3.49
C VAL A 332 -15.72 20.58 -4.75
N GLY A 333 -14.56 20.21 -5.28
CA GLY A 333 -14.44 19.29 -6.41
C GLY A 333 -14.21 17.85 -5.96
N LEU A 334 -14.55 16.87 -6.81
CA LEU A 334 -14.18 15.46 -6.62
C LEU A 334 -12.92 15.16 -7.44
N GLY A 335 -11.91 14.64 -6.77
CA GLY A 335 -10.61 14.27 -7.38
C GLY A 335 -10.37 12.76 -7.43
N SER A 336 -11.42 11.94 -7.29
CA SER A 336 -11.36 10.47 -7.38
C SER A 336 -12.31 9.94 -8.45
N PRO A 337 -12.02 8.78 -9.06
CA PRO A 337 -12.94 8.12 -9.98
C PRO A 337 -14.31 7.87 -9.33
N ARG A 338 -15.37 8.08 -10.12
CA ARG A 338 -16.74 7.78 -9.67
C ARG A 338 -17.06 6.30 -9.75
N ASP A 339 -16.48 5.60 -10.70
CA ASP A 339 -16.63 4.17 -10.83
C ASP A 339 -15.94 3.46 -9.65
N SER A 340 -16.70 2.73 -8.85
CA SER A 340 -16.18 2.02 -7.69
C SER A 340 -15.21 0.90 -8.03
N SER A 341 -15.29 0.32 -9.22
CA SER A 341 -14.35 -0.68 -9.72
C SER A 341 -12.96 -0.09 -10.04
N ARG A 342 -12.91 1.23 -10.24
CA ARG A 342 -11.71 2.01 -10.54
C ARG A 342 -11.21 2.82 -9.35
N ARG A 343 -11.75 2.59 -8.15
CA ARG A 343 -11.42 3.37 -6.95
C ARG A 343 -11.00 2.48 -5.78
N GLY A 344 -9.86 2.83 -5.15
CA GLY A 344 -9.39 2.24 -3.89
C GLY A 344 -10.14 2.77 -2.67
N SER A 345 -9.52 2.68 -1.48
CA SER A 345 -10.18 2.96 -0.19
C SER A 345 -10.04 4.40 0.31
N HIS A 346 -9.81 5.36 -0.59
CA HIS A 346 -9.84 6.77 -0.21
C HIS A 346 -10.54 7.61 -1.28
N VAL A 347 -11.09 8.75 -0.84
CA VAL A 347 -11.70 9.76 -1.70
C VAL A 347 -10.90 11.04 -1.59
N ALA A 348 -10.52 11.60 -2.73
CA ALA A 348 -9.86 12.90 -2.86
C ALA A 348 -10.91 13.99 -3.10
N LEU A 349 -10.89 15.02 -2.27
CA LEU A 349 -11.73 16.21 -2.38
C LEU A 349 -10.84 17.40 -2.73
N LEU A 350 -11.27 18.23 -3.69
CA LEU A 350 -10.46 19.33 -4.23
C LEU A 350 -10.99 20.66 -3.73
N HIS A 351 -10.11 21.45 -3.11
CA HIS A 351 -10.44 22.83 -2.71
C HIS A 351 -9.18 23.68 -2.67
N HIS A 352 -9.25 24.94 -3.13
CA HIS A 352 -8.09 25.84 -3.15
C HIS A 352 -7.49 26.07 -1.76
N ASP A 353 -8.33 26.08 -0.70
CA ASP A 353 -7.91 26.21 0.71
C ASP A 353 -7.77 24.88 1.45
N ALA A 354 -7.48 23.78 0.74
CA ALA A 354 -7.42 22.42 1.32
C ALA A 354 -6.52 22.32 2.58
N SER A 355 -5.41 23.04 2.62
CA SER A 355 -4.51 23.05 3.79
C SER A 355 -5.19 23.62 5.03
N HIS A 356 -5.82 24.78 4.91
CA HIS A 356 -6.54 25.42 6.03
C HIS A 356 -7.77 24.62 6.46
N LEU A 357 -8.47 23.99 5.50
CA LEU A 357 -9.59 23.10 5.80
C LEU A 357 -9.15 21.87 6.59
N CYS A 358 -8.01 21.26 6.24
CA CYS A 358 -7.45 20.17 7.02
C CYS A 358 -7.08 20.59 8.44
N GLU A 359 -6.48 21.77 8.63
CA GLU A 359 -6.21 22.32 9.96
C GLU A 359 -7.48 22.56 10.77
N ALA A 360 -8.53 23.08 10.12
CA ALA A 360 -9.84 23.31 10.75
C ALA A 360 -10.51 22.00 11.16
N LEU A 361 -10.41 20.96 10.34
CA LEU A 361 -10.90 19.61 10.65
C LEU A 361 -10.16 18.98 11.83
N ILE A 362 -8.84 19.10 11.90
CA ILE A 362 -8.04 18.59 13.02
C ILE A 362 -8.46 19.22 14.34
N LYS A 363 -8.74 20.54 14.36
CA LYS A 363 -9.26 21.24 15.54
C LYS A 363 -10.66 20.75 15.97
N GLN A 364 -11.39 20.12 15.05
CA GLN A 364 -12.69 19.50 15.29
C GLN A 364 -12.61 17.98 15.46
N SER A 365 -11.43 17.44 15.81
CA SER A 365 -11.19 16.01 16.01
C SER A 365 -11.46 15.14 14.77
N VAL A 366 -11.31 15.68 13.57
CA VAL A 366 -11.26 14.90 12.32
C VAL A 366 -9.83 14.90 11.80
N ILE A 367 -9.27 13.75 11.57
CA ILE A 367 -7.91 13.60 11.03
C ILE A 367 -7.98 13.17 9.55
N PRO A 368 -7.98 14.12 8.59
CA PRO A 368 -7.83 13.83 7.18
C PRO A 368 -6.35 13.81 6.79
N ASP A 369 -6.08 13.69 5.50
CA ASP A 369 -4.74 13.86 4.92
C ASP A 369 -4.73 14.98 3.88
N PHE A 370 -3.72 15.85 3.93
CA PHE A 370 -3.52 16.92 2.95
C PHE A 370 -2.47 16.52 1.90
N ARG A 371 -2.77 16.72 0.63
CA ARG A 371 -1.79 16.62 -0.46
C ARG A 371 -1.76 17.92 -1.27
N PRO A 372 -0.58 18.54 -1.38
CA PRO A 372 -0.43 19.74 -2.18
C PRO A 372 -0.80 19.49 -3.66
N PRO A 373 -1.31 20.51 -4.36
CA PRO A 373 -1.57 21.86 -3.84
C PRO A 373 -2.95 22.01 -3.16
N ASN A 374 -3.94 21.14 -3.44
CA ASN A 374 -5.35 21.43 -3.18
C ASN A 374 -6.19 20.18 -2.84
N ILE A 375 -5.57 19.08 -2.38
CA ILE A 375 -6.29 17.82 -2.14
C ILE A 375 -6.47 17.58 -0.64
N ILE A 376 -7.71 17.29 -0.22
CA ILE A 376 -8.06 16.69 1.05
C ILE A 376 -8.39 15.23 0.78
N ARG A 377 -7.68 14.27 1.41
CA ARG A 377 -8.00 12.85 1.26
C ARG A 377 -8.72 12.34 2.51
N PHE A 378 -9.82 11.63 2.28
CA PHE A 378 -10.50 10.83 3.29
C PHE A 378 -10.19 9.35 3.03
N GLY A 379 -9.22 8.83 3.79
CA GLY A 379 -8.74 7.45 3.70
C GLY A 379 -9.40 6.56 4.74
N ALA A 380 -10.43 5.85 4.30
CA ALA A 380 -11.15 4.91 5.14
C ALA A 380 -10.43 3.58 5.25
N SER A 381 -10.20 3.08 6.48
CA SER A 381 -9.78 1.69 6.69
C SER A 381 -10.99 0.86 7.13
N PRO A 382 -11.44 -0.10 6.32
CA PRO A 382 -12.69 -0.83 6.55
C PRO A 382 -12.75 -1.58 7.88
N LEU A 383 -11.60 -1.93 8.46
CA LEU A 383 -11.55 -2.66 9.72
C LEU A 383 -11.99 -1.83 10.94
N TYR A 384 -11.87 -0.49 10.86
CA TYR A 384 -12.21 0.36 12.01
C TYR A 384 -13.02 1.61 11.66
N THR A 385 -13.08 2.03 10.38
CA THR A 385 -13.87 3.19 9.96
C THR A 385 -15.35 2.80 9.87
N ARG A 386 -16.22 3.61 10.49
CA ARG A 386 -17.68 3.50 10.44
C ARG A 386 -18.25 4.38 9.35
N PHE A 387 -19.47 4.11 8.93
CA PHE A 387 -20.23 5.01 8.05
C PHE A 387 -20.53 6.33 8.76
N THR A 388 -20.77 6.29 10.07
CA THR A 388 -20.89 7.52 10.89
C THR A 388 -19.61 8.33 10.93
N ASP A 389 -18.41 7.71 10.89
CA ASP A 389 -17.14 8.45 10.80
C ASP A 389 -17.02 9.20 9.46
N ILE A 390 -17.49 8.61 8.35
CA ILE A 390 -17.57 9.28 7.04
C ILE A 390 -18.56 10.45 7.11
N TRP A 391 -19.74 10.22 7.66
CA TRP A 391 -20.75 11.26 7.79
C TRP A 391 -20.25 12.44 8.64
N ASP A 392 -19.73 12.15 9.82
CA ASP A 392 -19.21 13.17 10.76
C ASP A 392 -18.04 13.96 10.14
N GLY A 393 -17.17 13.30 9.36
CA GLY A 393 -16.08 13.95 8.63
C GLY A 393 -16.57 14.89 7.54
N ILE A 394 -17.53 14.45 6.71
CA ILE A 394 -18.12 15.26 5.64
C ILE A 394 -18.93 16.44 6.22
N ASP A 395 -19.72 16.25 7.29
CA ASP A 395 -20.51 17.32 7.90
C ASP A 395 -19.62 18.41 8.52
N ARG A 396 -18.52 18.02 9.21
CA ARG A 396 -17.54 18.98 9.75
C ARG A 396 -16.80 19.72 8.64
N LEU A 397 -16.47 19.03 7.52
CA LEU A 397 -15.89 19.69 6.36
C LEU A 397 -16.86 20.68 5.73
N ARG A 398 -18.14 20.32 5.58
CA ARG A 398 -19.21 21.21 5.11
C ARG A 398 -19.27 22.49 5.94
N GLY A 399 -19.27 22.35 7.28
CA GLY A 399 -19.25 23.50 8.20
C GLY A 399 -18.01 24.38 8.03
N ALA A 400 -16.82 23.75 7.86
CA ALA A 400 -15.57 24.48 7.67
C ALA A 400 -15.55 25.25 6.33
N VAL A 401 -16.02 24.64 5.22
CA VAL A 401 -16.13 25.30 3.91
C VAL A 401 -17.14 26.45 3.97
N SER A 402 -18.31 26.24 4.58
CA SER A 402 -19.32 27.30 4.72
C SER A 402 -18.82 28.51 5.52
N ALA A 403 -17.91 28.30 6.47
CA ALA A 403 -17.32 29.39 7.27
C ALA A 403 -16.26 30.21 6.48
N LEU A 404 -15.77 29.73 5.34
CA LEU A 404 -14.88 30.48 4.44
C LEU A 404 -15.65 31.37 3.45
N THR A 405 -16.93 31.09 3.24
CA THR A 405 -17.77 31.87 2.36
C THR A 405 -18.40 33.01 3.20
N PRO A 406 -18.14 34.30 2.86
CA PRO A 406 -18.64 35.44 3.64
C PRO A 406 -20.16 35.60 3.59
#